data_2b8af7ff408c70d5bc255db290da05de
#
_entry.id   2b8af7ff408c70d5bc255db290da05de
#
_cell.length_a   1.000
_cell.length_b   1.000
_cell.length_c   1.000
_cell.angle_alpha   90.00
_cell.angle_beta   90.00
_cell.angle_gamma   90.00
#
_symmetry.space_group_name_H-M   'P 1'
#
loop_
_entity.id
_entity.type
_entity.pdbx_description
1 polymer ?
#
loop_
_entity_poly.entity_id
_entity_poly.type
_entity_poly.pdbx_seq_one_letter_code
_entity_poly.pdbx_strand_id
1 'polypeptide(L)'
;ETQKSHLHEESKTTLAVGIDGAIKVTEGAGHWHSRIVTEKNRTSSLVEVEIFRRERSGLLFGELGPSFKYIGWEVDELIRRSFPVSMQLGLCALAIALCLGLPAGVIAALKKNSLMDYIPMSTAMLGICLPTFVMGPLLILIFSSGLGWFSPIGWYTWGDMVLPSLTLGLYYAAYVARLTRGGMLDVLNQDFIKTARAKGASESRVILKHSLRGGLLPVISFLGPAFAGLISGSFVIETIFAIPGLGKFFVTAAFNRDYTMVIGTVLFYAMLILVMNLLVDIVQAWLNPRTRVES
;
A
#
# COMPACT_ATOMS: atom_id res chain seq x y z
N GLU A 1 16.53 -26.17 8.29
CA GLU A 1 17.29 -26.25 9.59
C GLU A 1 17.12 -25.03 10.51
N THR A 2 16.45 -23.96 10.15
CA THR A 2 16.39 -22.71 10.93
C THR A 2 15.04 -22.40 11.56
N GLN A 3 14.09 -23.31 11.59
CA GLN A 3 12.74 -23.07 12.15
C GLN A 3 12.39 -23.88 13.42
N LYS A 4 13.38 -24.51 14.04
CA LYS A 4 13.18 -25.32 15.27
C LYS A 4 13.12 -24.51 16.57
N SER A 5 13.32 -23.19 16.57
CA SER A 5 13.58 -22.44 17.80
C SER A 5 12.35 -21.87 18.53
N HIS A 6 11.13 -22.04 18.03
CA HIS A 6 9.92 -21.44 18.64
C HIS A 6 8.79 -22.42 18.98
N LEU A 7 9.04 -23.74 18.85
CA LEU A 7 8.07 -24.76 19.24
C LEU A 7 8.51 -25.40 20.55
N HIS A 8 7.86 -25.05 21.65
CA HIS A 8 8.02 -25.80 22.92
C HIS A 8 7.39 -27.17 22.74
N GLU A 9 8.21 -28.19 23.01
CA GLU A 9 7.91 -29.61 22.87
C GLU A 9 7.06 -30.07 24.06
N GLU A 10 5.74 -29.85 24.04
CA GLU A 10 4.83 -30.53 24.96
C GLU A 10 3.92 -31.49 24.20
N SER A 11 4.17 -32.76 24.37
CA SER A 11 3.48 -33.94 23.83
C SER A 11 3.55 -34.14 22.30
N LYS A 12 4.55 -34.92 21.87
CA LYS A 12 4.54 -35.62 20.58
C LYS A 12 3.51 -36.74 20.64
N THR A 13 2.41 -36.59 19.93
CA THR A 13 1.49 -37.70 19.69
C THR A 13 1.64 -38.14 18.25
N THR A 14 2.24 -39.29 18.03
CA THR A 14 2.36 -39.91 16.71
C THR A 14 1.03 -40.58 16.39
N LEU A 15 0.34 -40.10 15.36
CA LEU A 15 -0.91 -40.73 14.89
C LEU A 15 -0.65 -41.44 13.58
N ALA A 16 -0.90 -42.76 13.56
CA ALA A 16 -0.95 -43.51 12.33
C ALA A 16 -2.27 -43.25 11.64
N VAL A 17 -2.21 -42.71 10.43
CA VAL A 17 -3.39 -42.44 9.59
C VAL A 17 -3.63 -43.64 8.71
N GLY A 18 -4.77 -44.33 8.92
CA GLY A 18 -5.22 -45.40 8.05
C GLY A 18 -5.66 -44.87 6.67
N ILE A 19 -5.79 -45.76 5.71
CA ILE A 19 -6.10 -45.46 4.28
C ILE A 19 -7.41 -44.67 4.09
N ASP A 20 -8.28 -44.57 5.09
CA ASP A 20 -9.58 -43.91 5.03
C ASP A 20 -9.58 -42.40 5.42
N GLY A 21 -8.42 -41.79 5.63
CA GLY A 21 -8.28 -40.33 5.72
C GLY A 21 -8.90 -39.62 6.93
N ALA A 22 -9.46 -40.35 7.91
CA ALA A 22 -10.07 -39.74 9.09
C ALA A 22 -9.08 -39.64 10.25
N ILE A 23 -8.57 -38.46 10.53
CA ILE A 23 -7.78 -38.16 11.73
C ILE A 23 -8.75 -37.90 12.88
N LYS A 24 -8.86 -38.86 13.83
CA LYS A 24 -9.54 -38.64 15.11
C LYS A 24 -8.50 -38.07 16.09
N VAL A 25 -8.58 -36.77 16.33
CA VAL A 25 -7.87 -36.12 17.45
C VAL A 25 -8.79 -36.21 18.67
N THR A 26 -8.49 -37.12 19.59
CA THR A 26 -9.10 -37.18 20.93
C THR A 26 -8.17 -36.46 21.87
N GLU A 27 -8.64 -35.32 22.36
CA GLU A 27 -8.22 -34.51 23.50
C GLU A 27 -7.62 -33.14 23.24
N GLY A 28 -8.28 -32.15 23.88
CA GLY A 28 -7.76 -30.84 24.23
C GLY A 28 -8.26 -29.68 23.35
N ALA A 29 -9.01 -28.77 23.97
CA ALA A 29 -9.35 -27.46 23.40
C ALA A 29 -8.07 -26.62 23.23
N GLY A 30 -7.51 -26.60 22.03
CA GLY A 30 -6.36 -25.81 21.65
C GLY A 30 -6.19 -25.82 20.15
N HIS A 31 -5.67 -24.74 19.57
CA HIS A 31 -5.38 -24.70 18.14
C HIS A 31 -4.17 -25.60 17.85
N TRP A 32 -4.39 -26.63 17.06
CA TRP A 32 -3.38 -27.59 16.66
C TRP A 32 -2.92 -27.28 15.23
N HIS A 33 -1.62 -27.24 15.01
CA HIS A 33 -1.02 -27.20 13.69
C HIS A 33 -0.50 -28.57 13.32
N SER A 34 -0.86 -29.08 12.15
CA SER A 34 -0.35 -30.34 11.63
C SER A 34 0.66 -30.07 10.52
N ARG A 35 1.84 -30.62 10.63
CA ARG A 35 2.82 -30.68 9.54
C ARG A 35 2.87 -32.12 9.03
N ILE A 36 2.56 -32.30 7.76
CA ILE A 36 2.71 -33.62 7.12
C ILE A 36 4.21 -33.80 6.82
N VAL A 37 4.84 -34.68 7.57
CA VAL A 37 6.21 -35.14 7.28
C VAL A 37 6.08 -36.38 6.44
N THR A 38 6.24 -36.25 5.13
CA THR A 38 6.23 -37.38 4.22
C THR A 38 7.61 -38.04 4.25
N GLU A 39 7.82 -38.96 5.16
CA GLU A 39 8.95 -39.90 5.05
C GLU A 39 8.51 -41.06 4.17
N LYS A 40 9.04 -41.11 2.95
CA LYS A 40 8.73 -42.13 1.95
C LYS A 40 9.45 -43.42 2.28
N ASN A 41 8.97 -44.14 3.28
CA ASN A 41 9.43 -45.48 3.55
C ASN A 41 8.65 -46.50 2.69
N ARG A 42 9.31 -47.23 1.84
CA ARG A 42 8.76 -48.09 0.77
C ARG A 42 7.92 -49.27 1.26
N THR A 43 7.69 -49.43 2.56
CA THR A 43 7.10 -50.70 3.11
C THR A 43 5.83 -50.49 3.92
N SER A 44 5.41 -49.25 4.23
CA SER A 44 4.13 -49.04 4.96
C SER A 44 3.39 -47.84 4.38
N SER A 45 2.09 -48.00 4.17
CA SER A 45 1.15 -46.95 3.75
C SER A 45 0.80 -46.01 4.91
N LEU A 46 1.63 -45.85 5.90
CA LEU A 46 1.43 -44.97 7.05
C LEU A 46 2.05 -43.62 6.77
N VAL A 47 1.23 -42.57 6.89
CA VAL A 47 1.69 -41.16 6.86
C VAL A 47 1.87 -40.72 8.31
N GLU A 48 3.08 -40.43 8.71
CA GLU A 48 3.35 -39.89 10.01
C GLU A 48 3.05 -38.40 10.03
N VAL A 49 2.10 -37.97 10.86
CA VAL A 49 1.68 -36.58 11.00
C VAL A 49 2.14 -36.11 12.38
N GLU A 50 3.10 -35.20 12.42
CA GLU A 50 3.46 -34.50 13.65
C GLU A 50 2.47 -33.40 13.95
N ILE A 51 1.85 -33.45 15.14
CA ILE A 51 0.91 -32.43 15.61
C ILE A 51 1.59 -31.60 16.69
N PHE A 52 1.68 -30.30 16.48
CA PHE A 52 2.29 -29.38 17.43
C PHE A 52 1.23 -28.46 18.05
N ARG A 53 1.29 -28.28 19.36
CA ARG A 53 0.49 -27.27 20.06
C ARG A 53 1.28 -25.97 20.15
N ARG A 54 0.70 -24.88 19.70
CA ARG A 54 1.27 -23.54 19.84
C ARG A 54 0.73 -22.90 21.12
N GLU A 55 1.61 -22.60 22.09
CA GLU A 55 1.20 -22.04 23.39
C GLU A 55 0.73 -20.59 23.33
N ARG A 56 1.16 -19.83 22.33
CA ARG A 56 0.83 -18.42 22.19
C ARG A 56 0.31 -18.16 20.78
N SER A 57 -0.98 -17.97 20.66
CA SER A 57 -1.62 -17.61 19.41
C SER A 57 -2.56 -16.43 19.63
N GLY A 58 -2.58 -15.50 18.68
CA GLY A 58 -3.54 -14.42 18.66
C GLY A 58 -2.95 -13.07 18.26
N LEU A 59 -3.85 -12.16 17.97
CA LEU A 59 -3.56 -10.83 17.45
C LEU A 59 -2.59 -10.02 18.36
N LEU A 60 -2.72 -10.17 19.69
CA LEU A 60 -1.86 -9.48 20.66
C LEU A 60 -0.39 -9.90 20.59
N PHE A 61 -0.10 -11.06 20.03
CA PHE A 61 1.26 -11.56 19.80
C PHE A 61 1.72 -11.42 18.35
N GLY A 62 0.92 -10.78 17.51
CA GLY A 62 1.20 -10.59 16.08
C GLY A 62 0.97 -11.83 15.24
N GLU A 63 0.26 -12.82 15.76
CA GLU A 63 -0.06 -14.07 15.09
C GLU A 63 -1.48 -14.03 14.55
N LEU A 64 -1.60 -14.09 13.23
CA LEU A 64 -2.88 -13.98 12.52
C LEU A 64 -3.49 -15.34 12.14
N GLY A 65 -2.78 -16.44 12.48
CA GLY A 65 -3.21 -17.81 12.20
C GLY A 65 -2.83 -18.33 10.82
N PRO A 66 -3.12 -19.61 10.54
CA PRO A 66 -2.81 -20.25 9.27
C PRO A 66 -3.75 -19.79 8.15
N SER A 67 -3.24 -19.71 6.93
CA SER A 67 -4.05 -19.53 5.73
C SER A 67 -4.78 -20.83 5.38
N PHE A 68 -6.06 -20.74 5.04
CA PHE A 68 -6.81 -21.93 4.61
C PHE A 68 -6.51 -22.35 3.17
N LYS A 69 -6.02 -21.43 2.36
CA LYS A 69 -5.66 -21.70 0.97
C LYS A 69 -4.19 -22.11 0.81
N TYR A 70 -3.30 -21.38 1.45
CA TYR A 70 -1.86 -21.60 1.35
C TYR A 70 -1.41 -22.54 2.48
N ILE A 71 -1.61 -23.85 2.26
CA ILE A 71 -1.30 -24.89 3.24
C ILE A 71 0.17 -24.78 3.69
N GLY A 72 0.38 -24.71 5.00
CA GLY A 72 1.72 -24.59 5.59
C GLY A 72 2.25 -23.15 5.70
N TRP A 73 1.46 -22.13 5.31
CA TRP A 73 1.80 -20.73 5.44
C TRP A 73 0.94 -20.02 6.48
N GLU A 74 1.58 -19.19 7.28
CA GLU A 74 0.89 -18.30 8.19
C GLU A 74 0.57 -16.97 7.51
N VAL A 75 -0.53 -16.35 7.94
CA VAL A 75 -1.00 -15.08 7.37
C VAL A 75 0.03 -13.97 7.59
N ASP A 76 0.65 -13.90 8.76
CA ASP A 76 1.69 -12.91 9.07
C ASP A 76 2.94 -13.10 8.18
N GLU A 77 3.32 -14.32 7.86
CA GLU A 77 4.43 -14.59 6.93
C GLU A 77 4.09 -14.13 5.50
N LEU A 78 2.87 -14.40 5.03
CA LEU A 78 2.39 -13.94 3.72
C LEU A 78 2.37 -12.41 3.65
N ILE A 79 1.90 -11.73 4.71
CA ILE A 79 1.91 -10.28 4.82
C ILE A 79 3.35 -9.75 4.78
N ARG A 80 4.24 -10.31 5.60
CA ARG A 80 5.65 -9.87 5.64
C ARG A 80 6.38 -10.00 4.30
N ARG A 81 6.05 -11.00 3.50
CA ARG A 81 6.65 -11.20 2.16
C ARG A 81 6.08 -10.27 1.12
N SER A 82 4.77 -10.05 1.14
CA SER A 82 4.07 -9.31 0.09
C SER A 82 3.98 -7.81 0.36
N PHE A 83 3.94 -7.40 1.62
CA PHE A 83 3.86 -5.99 2.02
C PHE A 83 5.01 -5.11 1.51
N PRO A 84 6.30 -5.53 1.56
CA PRO A 84 7.39 -4.72 1.03
C PRO A 84 7.23 -4.39 -0.46
N VAL A 85 6.66 -5.30 -1.24
CA VAL A 85 6.40 -5.11 -2.68
C VAL A 85 5.32 -4.04 -2.89
N SER A 86 4.17 -4.16 -2.21
CA SER A 86 3.11 -3.14 -2.27
C SER A 86 3.58 -1.79 -1.71
N MET A 87 4.44 -1.79 -0.69
CA MET A 87 5.03 -0.58 -0.14
C MET A 87 5.98 0.10 -1.13
N GLN A 88 6.83 -0.65 -1.83
CA GLN A 88 7.69 -0.12 -2.88
C GLN A 88 6.87 0.50 -4.02
N LEU A 89 5.84 -0.20 -4.49
CA LEU A 89 4.92 0.30 -5.50
C LEU A 89 4.26 1.60 -5.05
N GLY A 90 3.72 1.62 -3.82
CA GLY A 90 3.07 2.78 -3.23
C GLY A 90 4.01 3.98 -3.08
N LEU A 91 5.24 3.77 -2.62
CA LEU A 91 6.26 4.81 -2.49
C LEU A 91 6.68 5.38 -3.84
N CYS A 92 6.92 4.53 -4.84
CA CYS A 92 7.26 4.97 -6.19
C CYS A 92 6.11 5.77 -6.82
N ALA A 93 4.87 5.29 -6.68
CA ALA A 93 3.69 6.00 -7.16
C ALA A 93 3.50 7.36 -6.46
N LEU A 94 3.70 7.41 -5.13
CA LEU A 94 3.63 8.64 -4.36
C LEU A 94 4.71 9.64 -4.79
N ALA A 95 5.94 9.18 -5.00
CA ALA A 95 7.03 10.01 -5.50
C ALA A 95 6.68 10.64 -6.86
N ILE A 96 6.14 9.85 -7.81
CA ILE A 96 5.66 10.34 -9.11
C ILE A 96 4.54 11.35 -8.90
N ALA A 97 3.58 11.05 -8.03
CA ALA A 97 2.45 11.93 -7.74
C ALA A 97 2.91 13.30 -7.22
N LEU A 98 3.87 13.33 -6.31
CA LEU A 98 4.43 14.58 -5.78
C LEU A 98 5.32 15.29 -6.80
N CYS A 99 6.19 14.59 -7.50
CA CYS A 99 7.08 15.17 -8.50
C CYS A 99 6.34 15.81 -9.66
N LEU A 100 5.19 15.27 -10.08
CA LEU A 100 4.39 15.83 -11.16
C LEU A 100 3.31 16.77 -10.63
N GLY A 101 2.60 16.38 -9.58
CA GLY A 101 1.44 17.09 -9.08
C GLY A 101 1.78 18.41 -8.41
N LEU A 102 2.81 18.49 -7.57
CA LEU A 102 3.17 19.73 -6.89
C LEU A 102 3.60 20.82 -7.86
N PRO A 103 4.55 20.60 -8.79
CA PRO A 103 4.93 21.64 -9.75
C PRO A 103 3.76 22.08 -10.64
N ALA A 104 2.96 21.08 -11.13
CA ALA A 104 1.80 21.38 -11.95
C ALA A 104 0.78 22.28 -11.23
N GLY A 105 0.47 21.97 -9.96
CA GLY A 105 -0.45 22.75 -9.14
C GLY A 105 0.09 24.15 -8.80
N VAL A 106 1.38 24.27 -8.48
CA VAL A 106 2.02 25.57 -8.21
C VAL A 106 2.01 26.44 -9.47
N ILE A 107 2.43 25.90 -10.61
CA ILE A 107 2.43 26.65 -11.89
C ILE A 107 1.02 27.12 -12.25
N ALA A 108 0.03 26.24 -12.13
CA ALA A 108 -1.36 26.55 -12.38
C ALA A 108 -1.89 27.67 -11.46
N ALA A 109 -1.52 27.65 -10.17
CA ALA A 109 -1.92 28.68 -9.22
C ALA A 109 -1.28 30.07 -9.54
N LEU A 110 0.01 30.05 -9.88
CA LEU A 110 0.75 31.29 -10.20
C LEU A 110 0.34 31.92 -11.53
N LYS A 111 -0.09 31.09 -12.50
CA LYS A 111 -0.52 31.52 -13.83
C LYS A 111 -2.03 31.36 -14.02
N LYS A 112 -2.80 31.67 -12.96
CA LYS A 112 -4.27 31.59 -12.93
C LYS A 112 -4.90 32.18 -14.19
N ASN A 113 -5.88 31.46 -14.72
CA ASN A 113 -6.64 31.84 -15.93
C ASN A 113 -5.79 31.95 -17.22
N SER A 114 -4.65 31.29 -17.28
CA SER A 114 -3.83 31.19 -18.49
C SER A 114 -3.79 29.76 -19.04
N LEU A 115 -3.17 29.54 -20.19
CA LEU A 115 -2.96 28.21 -20.74
C LEU A 115 -2.12 27.33 -19.79
N MET A 116 -1.20 27.94 -19.04
CA MET A 116 -0.41 27.23 -18.00
C MET A 116 -1.21 26.81 -16.77
N ASP A 117 -2.42 27.33 -16.60
CA ASP A 117 -3.40 26.87 -15.63
C ASP A 117 -4.31 25.79 -16.26
N TYR A 118 -4.86 26.06 -17.42
CA TYR A 118 -5.86 25.17 -18.05
C TYR A 118 -5.27 23.84 -18.50
N ILE A 119 -4.06 23.81 -19.10
CA ILE A 119 -3.47 22.56 -19.60
C ILE A 119 -3.19 21.56 -18.47
N PRO A 120 -2.45 21.90 -17.39
CA PRO A 120 -2.22 20.97 -16.29
C PRO A 120 -3.52 20.55 -15.60
N MET A 121 -4.49 21.45 -15.44
CA MET A 121 -5.75 21.10 -14.78
C MET A 121 -6.65 20.23 -15.65
N SER A 122 -6.69 20.43 -16.96
CA SER A 122 -7.43 19.56 -17.89
C SER A 122 -6.81 18.16 -17.96
N THR A 123 -5.46 18.07 -18.04
CA THR A 123 -4.76 16.76 -17.96
C THR A 123 -4.97 16.07 -16.62
N ALA A 124 -4.98 16.81 -15.52
CA ALA A 124 -5.31 16.26 -14.21
C ALA A 124 -6.75 15.73 -14.17
N MET A 125 -7.72 16.46 -14.74
CA MET A 125 -9.10 15.96 -14.83
C MET A 125 -9.19 14.66 -15.62
N LEU A 126 -8.52 14.58 -16.76
CA LEU A 126 -8.46 13.32 -17.54
C LEU A 126 -7.85 12.17 -16.72
N GLY A 127 -6.78 12.43 -15.98
CA GLY A 127 -6.15 11.44 -15.10
C GLY A 127 -7.07 10.93 -13.99
N ILE A 128 -7.98 11.77 -13.48
CA ILE A 128 -8.98 11.36 -12.48
C ILE A 128 -10.16 10.62 -13.11
N CYS A 129 -10.60 11.06 -14.30
CA CYS A 129 -11.73 10.46 -15.00
C CYS A 129 -11.42 9.07 -15.57
N LEU A 130 -10.15 8.81 -15.91
CA LEU A 130 -9.73 7.50 -16.42
C LEU A 130 -9.54 6.52 -15.26
N PRO A 131 -10.31 5.44 -15.19
CA PRO A 131 -10.08 4.40 -14.19
C PRO A 131 -8.68 3.81 -14.33
N THR A 132 -8.01 3.51 -13.20
CA THR A 132 -6.64 2.97 -13.19
C THR A 132 -6.51 1.66 -13.95
N PHE A 133 -7.57 0.82 -13.94
CA PHE A 133 -7.60 -0.45 -14.70
C PHE A 133 -7.65 -0.24 -16.22
N VAL A 134 -8.01 0.95 -16.70
CA VAL A 134 -7.94 1.33 -18.11
C VAL A 134 -6.57 1.95 -18.41
N MET A 135 -6.09 2.81 -17.50
CA MET A 135 -4.78 3.49 -17.64
C MET A 135 -3.62 2.49 -17.73
N GLY A 136 -3.61 1.43 -16.89
CA GLY A 136 -2.56 0.43 -16.89
C GLY A 136 -2.36 -0.23 -18.26
N PRO A 137 -3.38 -0.89 -18.83
CA PRO A 137 -3.29 -1.47 -20.18
C PRO A 137 -2.95 -0.46 -21.28
N LEU A 138 -3.44 0.79 -21.19
CA LEU A 138 -3.06 1.83 -22.15
C LEU A 138 -1.57 2.16 -22.10
N LEU A 139 -0.99 2.27 -20.89
CA LEU A 139 0.45 2.50 -20.76
C LEU A 139 1.26 1.29 -21.23
N ILE A 140 0.81 0.06 -20.98
CA ILE A 140 1.42 -1.15 -21.54
C ILE A 140 1.39 -1.09 -23.07
N LEU A 141 0.24 -0.78 -23.66
CA LEU A 141 0.09 -0.73 -25.11
C LEU A 141 1.03 0.30 -25.74
N ILE A 142 1.15 1.49 -25.15
CA ILE A 142 1.98 2.57 -25.70
C ILE A 142 3.46 2.31 -25.44
N PHE A 143 3.85 2.13 -24.19
CA PHE A 143 5.26 2.13 -23.78
C PHE A 143 5.95 0.76 -23.85
N SER A 144 5.19 -0.31 -23.69
CA SER A 144 5.72 -1.67 -23.80
C SER A 144 5.57 -2.22 -25.21
N SER A 145 4.33 -2.35 -25.70
CA SER A 145 4.06 -2.97 -26.99
C SER A 145 4.41 -2.08 -28.17
N GLY A 146 4.15 -0.77 -28.07
CA GLY A 146 4.39 0.20 -29.16
C GLY A 146 5.84 0.65 -29.25
N LEU A 147 6.43 1.08 -28.12
CA LEU A 147 7.78 1.67 -28.08
C LEU A 147 8.86 0.66 -27.62
N GLY A 148 8.49 -0.45 -26.99
CA GLY A 148 9.43 -1.44 -26.47
C GLY A 148 10.35 -0.94 -25.36
N TRP A 149 9.94 0.13 -24.62
CA TRP A 149 10.80 0.76 -23.61
C TRP A 149 10.80 0.01 -22.28
N PHE A 150 9.67 -0.58 -21.91
CA PHE A 150 9.47 -1.23 -20.60
C PHE A 150 8.84 -2.61 -20.76
N SER A 151 9.08 -3.49 -19.79
CA SER A 151 8.39 -4.78 -19.70
C SER A 151 6.90 -4.58 -19.41
N PRO A 152 6.01 -5.37 -20.03
CA PRO A 152 4.56 -5.25 -19.78
C PRO A 152 4.14 -5.77 -18.41
N ILE A 153 4.86 -6.76 -17.86
CA ILE A 153 4.54 -7.46 -16.60
C ILE A 153 5.82 -7.84 -15.86
N GLY A 154 5.71 -8.02 -14.55
CA GLY A 154 6.80 -8.48 -13.69
C GLY A 154 7.13 -7.51 -12.56
N TRP A 155 8.06 -7.91 -11.70
CA TRP A 155 8.56 -7.12 -10.57
C TRP A 155 9.99 -7.53 -10.22
N TYR A 156 10.85 -7.72 -11.26
CA TYR A 156 12.21 -8.25 -11.09
C TYR A 156 13.27 -7.18 -11.27
N THR A 157 12.99 -6.20 -12.12
CA THR A 157 13.92 -5.12 -12.47
C THR A 157 13.31 -3.76 -12.18
N TRP A 158 14.16 -2.73 -12.09
CA TRP A 158 13.69 -1.35 -11.95
C TRP A 158 12.79 -0.89 -13.10
N GLY A 159 13.02 -1.43 -14.31
CA GLY A 159 12.19 -1.16 -15.49
C GLY A 159 10.75 -1.64 -15.34
N ASP A 160 10.56 -2.78 -14.67
CA ASP A 160 9.23 -3.35 -14.46
C ASP A 160 8.38 -2.50 -13.49
N MET A 161 9.03 -1.72 -12.61
CA MET A 161 8.36 -0.86 -11.63
C MET A 161 7.81 0.42 -12.24
N VAL A 162 8.29 0.85 -13.40
CA VAL A 162 7.97 2.16 -13.99
C VAL A 162 6.50 2.24 -14.37
N LEU A 163 6.00 1.32 -15.19
CA LEU A 163 4.62 1.39 -15.70
C LEU A 163 3.56 1.29 -14.60
N PRO A 164 3.64 0.33 -13.65
CA PRO A 164 2.66 0.24 -12.56
C PRO A 164 2.73 1.47 -11.63
N SER A 165 3.94 1.94 -11.31
CA SER A 165 4.10 3.15 -10.49
C SER A 165 3.59 4.41 -11.20
N LEU A 166 3.79 4.51 -12.51
CA LEU A 166 3.28 5.61 -13.34
C LEU A 166 1.75 5.57 -13.40
N THR A 167 1.17 4.38 -13.58
CA THR A 167 -0.29 4.20 -13.62
C THR A 167 -0.98 4.76 -12.37
N LEU A 168 -0.46 4.38 -11.19
CA LEU A 168 -0.99 4.88 -9.91
C LEU A 168 -0.57 6.32 -9.66
N GLY A 169 0.69 6.64 -9.95
CA GLY A 169 1.26 7.95 -9.71
C GLY A 169 0.54 9.06 -10.48
N LEU A 170 0.14 8.84 -11.72
CA LEU A 170 -0.61 9.82 -12.52
C LEU A 170 -2.00 10.11 -11.94
N TYR A 171 -2.70 9.08 -11.47
CA TYR A 171 -3.98 9.25 -10.79
C TYR A 171 -3.85 10.15 -9.55
N TYR A 172 -2.90 9.84 -8.67
CA TYR A 172 -2.66 10.64 -7.46
C TYR A 172 -2.03 12.01 -7.77
N ALA A 173 -1.21 12.14 -8.82
CA ALA A 173 -0.66 13.42 -9.27
C ALA A 173 -1.76 14.42 -9.63
N ALA A 174 -2.82 13.94 -10.26
CA ALA A 174 -3.97 14.76 -10.61
C ALA A 174 -4.68 15.33 -9.37
N TYR A 175 -4.84 14.54 -8.31
CA TYR A 175 -5.37 15.02 -7.02
C TYR A 175 -4.42 16.02 -6.37
N VAL A 176 -3.12 15.69 -6.29
CA VAL A 176 -2.08 16.55 -5.71
C VAL A 176 -2.03 17.90 -6.45
N ALA A 177 -2.06 17.90 -7.78
CA ALA A 177 -2.05 19.13 -8.59
C ALA A 177 -3.25 20.02 -8.28
N ARG A 178 -4.44 19.45 -8.21
CA ARG A 178 -5.67 20.19 -7.90
C ARG A 178 -5.68 20.76 -6.48
N LEU A 179 -5.28 19.96 -5.49
CA LEU A 179 -5.20 20.39 -4.10
C LEU A 179 -4.13 21.47 -3.91
N THR A 180 -2.96 21.31 -4.56
CA THR A 180 -1.89 22.31 -4.55
C THR A 180 -2.36 23.62 -5.15
N ARG A 181 -3.03 23.58 -6.33
CA ARG A 181 -3.55 24.78 -6.96
C ARG A 181 -4.56 25.49 -6.07
N GLY A 182 -5.53 24.76 -5.49
CA GLY A 182 -6.53 25.34 -4.59
C GLY A 182 -5.88 25.99 -3.37
N GLY A 183 -5.09 25.25 -2.61
CA GLY A 183 -4.41 25.75 -1.40
C GLY A 183 -3.48 26.92 -1.68
N MET A 184 -2.76 26.90 -2.81
CA MET A 184 -1.90 28.04 -3.21
C MET A 184 -2.74 29.29 -3.54
N LEU A 185 -3.84 29.16 -4.25
CA LEU A 185 -4.72 30.30 -4.58
C LEU A 185 -5.32 30.91 -3.31
N ASP A 186 -5.71 30.08 -2.35
CA ASP A 186 -6.27 30.55 -1.08
C ASP A 186 -5.23 31.38 -0.30
N VAL A 187 -3.98 30.92 -0.24
CA VAL A 187 -2.91 31.62 0.46
C VAL A 187 -2.45 32.86 -0.29
N LEU A 188 -2.30 32.81 -1.61
CA LEU A 188 -1.83 33.94 -2.43
C LEU A 188 -2.76 35.17 -2.35
N ASN A 189 -4.03 34.98 -2.02
CA ASN A 189 -5.02 36.03 -1.86
C ASN A 189 -5.01 36.68 -0.46
N GLN A 190 -4.28 36.15 0.51
CA GLN A 190 -4.26 36.64 1.90
C GLN A 190 -3.47 37.96 2.04
N ASP A 191 -3.85 38.76 3.01
CA ASP A 191 -3.28 40.10 3.22
C ASP A 191 -1.82 40.10 3.63
N PHE A 192 -1.35 39.07 4.33
CA PHE A 192 0.08 38.95 4.67
C PHE A 192 0.97 38.77 3.43
N ILE A 193 0.44 38.18 2.36
CA ILE A 193 1.14 38.05 1.07
C ILE A 193 1.22 39.43 0.39
N LYS A 194 0.12 40.20 0.39
CA LYS A 194 0.11 41.56 -0.13
C LYS A 194 1.12 42.44 0.63
N THR A 195 1.14 42.31 1.97
CA THR A 195 2.08 42.99 2.83
C THR A 195 3.54 42.62 2.54
N ALA A 196 3.83 41.33 2.32
CA ALA A 196 5.16 40.85 1.97
C ALA A 196 5.65 41.45 0.64
N ARG A 197 4.76 41.51 -0.38
CA ARG A 197 5.07 42.18 -1.65
C ARG A 197 5.29 43.69 -1.49
N ALA A 198 4.45 44.36 -0.71
CA ALA A 198 4.58 45.78 -0.43
C ALA A 198 5.91 46.14 0.29
N LYS A 199 6.45 45.21 1.10
CA LYS A 199 7.76 45.29 1.72
C LYS A 199 8.94 44.97 0.80
N GLY A 200 8.69 44.75 -0.51
CA GLY A 200 9.74 44.46 -1.50
C GLY A 200 10.26 43.04 -1.50
N ALA A 201 9.52 42.07 -0.96
CA ALA A 201 9.91 40.67 -1.06
C ALA A 201 9.86 40.18 -2.52
N SER A 202 10.92 39.49 -2.97
CA SER A 202 10.94 38.90 -4.30
C SER A 202 9.88 37.83 -4.45
N GLU A 203 9.32 37.65 -5.65
CA GLU A 203 8.27 36.66 -5.92
C GLU A 203 8.69 35.22 -5.51
N SER A 204 9.94 34.84 -5.76
CA SER A 204 10.45 33.53 -5.31
C SER A 204 10.37 33.38 -3.78
N ARG A 205 10.66 34.45 -3.03
CA ARG A 205 10.55 34.43 -1.55
C ARG A 205 9.09 34.37 -1.11
N VAL A 206 8.21 35.09 -1.78
CA VAL A 206 6.76 35.05 -1.52
C VAL A 206 6.24 33.64 -1.76
N ILE A 207 6.61 33.01 -2.86
CA ILE A 207 6.15 31.64 -3.21
C ILE A 207 6.72 30.62 -2.22
N LEU A 208 8.05 30.50 -2.15
CA LEU A 208 8.72 29.41 -1.42
C LEU A 208 8.58 29.53 0.11
N LYS A 209 8.69 30.74 0.66
CA LYS A 209 8.70 30.95 2.10
C LYS A 209 7.33 31.28 2.69
N HIS A 210 6.51 32.03 1.97
CA HIS A 210 5.25 32.54 2.51
C HIS A 210 4.03 31.78 2.02
N SER A 211 3.99 31.37 0.73
CA SER A 211 2.79 30.75 0.18
C SER A 211 2.81 29.24 0.21
N LEU A 212 3.94 28.61 -0.10
CA LEU A 212 4.03 27.15 -0.26
C LEU A 212 3.71 26.42 1.06
N ARG A 213 4.21 26.93 2.20
CA ARG A 213 3.99 26.31 3.51
C ARG A 213 2.49 26.20 3.86
N GLY A 214 1.73 27.27 3.64
CA GLY A 214 0.28 27.27 3.89
C GLY A 214 -0.50 26.57 2.77
N GLY A 215 -0.07 26.79 1.51
CA GLY A 215 -0.75 26.24 0.32
C GLY A 215 -0.65 24.72 0.20
N LEU A 216 0.33 24.09 0.83
CA LEU A 216 0.48 22.63 0.83
C LEU A 216 -0.29 21.90 1.95
N LEU A 217 -0.89 22.62 2.90
CA LEU A 217 -1.66 21.97 3.97
C LEU A 217 -2.74 21.01 3.48
N PRO A 218 -3.56 21.34 2.46
CA PRO A 218 -4.54 20.39 1.92
C PRO A 218 -3.90 19.14 1.31
N VAL A 219 -2.71 19.30 0.69
CA VAL A 219 -1.98 18.16 0.13
C VAL A 219 -1.48 17.25 1.24
N ILE A 220 -0.90 17.81 2.31
CA ILE A 220 -0.40 17.06 3.45
C ILE A 220 -1.52 16.27 4.12
N SER A 221 -2.69 16.90 4.31
CA SER A 221 -3.90 16.21 4.82
C SER A 221 -4.31 15.02 3.94
N PHE A 222 -4.16 15.16 2.64
CA PHE A 222 -4.50 14.12 1.67
C PHE A 222 -3.47 12.98 1.63
N LEU A 223 -2.19 13.25 1.96
CA LEU A 223 -1.11 12.25 1.82
C LEU A 223 -1.31 11.01 2.69
N GLY A 224 -1.85 11.14 3.91
CA GLY A 224 -2.08 9.99 4.79
C GLY A 224 -3.05 8.97 4.19
N PRO A 225 -4.30 9.34 3.95
CA PRO A 225 -5.26 8.46 3.29
C PRO A 225 -4.81 7.99 1.90
N ALA A 226 -4.14 8.86 1.13
CA ALA A 226 -3.61 8.51 -0.19
C ALA A 226 -2.53 7.44 -0.11
N PHE A 227 -1.58 7.57 0.81
CA PHE A 227 -0.51 6.60 0.99
C PHE A 227 -1.05 5.27 1.52
N ALA A 228 -1.96 5.31 2.50
CA ALA A 228 -2.65 4.12 2.96
C ALA A 228 -3.41 3.43 1.81
N GLY A 229 -4.13 4.19 0.98
CA GLY A 229 -4.81 3.68 -0.21
C GLY A 229 -3.86 3.08 -1.25
N LEU A 230 -2.70 3.70 -1.47
CA LEU A 230 -1.67 3.19 -2.38
C LEU A 230 -1.10 1.84 -1.92
N ILE A 231 -0.84 1.70 -0.61
CA ILE A 231 -0.27 0.47 -0.04
C ILE A 231 -1.33 -0.62 0.16
N SER A 232 -2.56 -0.24 0.58
CA SER A 232 -3.63 -1.21 0.86
C SER A 232 -4.13 -1.92 -0.39
N GLY A 233 -3.74 -1.45 -1.55
CA GLY A 233 -3.99 -2.25 -2.69
C GLY A 233 -4.52 -1.54 -3.89
N SER A 234 -3.64 -1.40 -4.74
CA SER A 234 -3.94 -1.48 -6.13
C SER A 234 -4.00 -2.94 -6.57
N PHE A 235 -4.88 -3.73 -5.92
CA PHE A 235 -5.13 -5.12 -6.35
C PHE A 235 -5.24 -5.23 -7.87
N VAL A 236 -5.98 -4.31 -8.47
CA VAL A 236 -6.19 -4.28 -9.91
C VAL A 236 -4.86 -4.09 -10.64
N ILE A 237 -4.04 -3.14 -10.20
CA ILE A 237 -2.74 -2.86 -10.81
C ILE A 237 -1.75 -3.99 -10.52
N GLU A 238 -1.72 -4.51 -9.29
CA GLU A 238 -0.91 -5.69 -8.96
C GLU A 238 -1.27 -6.91 -9.83
N THR A 239 -2.56 -7.07 -10.16
CA THR A 239 -3.02 -8.15 -11.04
C THR A 239 -2.65 -7.90 -12.50
N ILE A 240 -2.89 -6.69 -13.03
CA ILE A 240 -2.58 -6.32 -14.42
C ILE A 240 -1.09 -6.49 -14.72
N PHE A 241 -0.24 -6.03 -13.81
CA PHE A 241 1.21 -6.07 -13.97
C PHE A 241 1.87 -7.33 -13.38
N ALA A 242 1.07 -8.31 -12.90
CA ALA A 242 1.52 -9.55 -12.26
C ALA A 242 2.48 -9.33 -11.07
N ILE A 243 2.25 -8.30 -10.27
CA ILE A 243 3.06 -7.95 -9.10
C ILE A 243 2.69 -8.85 -7.91
N PRO A 244 3.65 -9.43 -7.18
CA PRO A 244 3.39 -10.28 -6.01
C PRO A 244 3.13 -9.44 -4.74
N GLY A 245 2.17 -8.52 -4.81
CA GLY A 245 1.82 -7.62 -3.72
C GLY A 245 0.72 -8.14 -2.80
N LEU A 246 0.51 -7.44 -1.67
CA LEU A 246 -0.44 -7.83 -0.63
C LEU A 246 -1.90 -7.66 -1.07
N GLY A 247 -2.21 -6.68 -1.92
CA GLY A 247 -3.56 -6.45 -2.43
C GLY A 247 -4.08 -7.63 -3.25
N LYS A 248 -3.21 -8.27 -4.04
CA LYS A 248 -3.54 -9.50 -4.77
C LYS A 248 -3.89 -10.66 -3.84
N PHE A 249 -3.13 -10.83 -2.75
CA PHE A 249 -3.41 -11.88 -1.77
C PHE A 249 -4.74 -11.64 -1.06
N PHE A 250 -5.04 -10.40 -0.67
CA PHE A 250 -6.30 -10.02 -0.03
C PHE A 250 -7.51 -10.39 -0.89
N VAL A 251 -7.53 -9.96 -2.15
CA VAL A 251 -8.68 -10.23 -3.02
C VAL A 251 -8.78 -11.71 -3.39
N THR A 252 -7.65 -12.37 -3.63
CA THR A 252 -7.62 -13.80 -3.87
C THR A 252 -8.13 -14.59 -2.66
N ALA A 253 -7.80 -14.17 -1.44
CA ALA A 253 -8.30 -14.76 -0.20
C ALA A 253 -9.83 -14.63 -0.07
N ALA A 254 -10.39 -13.47 -0.41
CA ALA A 254 -11.83 -13.24 -0.40
C ALA A 254 -12.57 -14.21 -1.35
N PHE A 255 -12.09 -14.35 -2.58
CA PHE A 255 -12.67 -15.31 -3.55
C PHE A 255 -12.53 -16.76 -3.12
N ASN A 256 -11.44 -17.13 -2.45
CA ASN A 256 -11.19 -18.50 -2.00
C ASN A 256 -11.77 -18.80 -0.60
N ARG A 257 -12.47 -17.84 0.03
CA ARG A 257 -13.04 -17.98 1.38
C ARG A 257 -11.99 -18.28 2.46
N ASP A 258 -10.78 -17.74 2.28
CA ASP A 258 -9.71 -17.80 3.28
C ASP A 258 -9.95 -16.69 4.32
N TYR A 259 -10.81 -16.97 5.29
CA TYR A 259 -11.26 -16.00 6.28
C TYR A 259 -10.12 -15.47 7.16
N THR A 260 -9.15 -16.31 7.52
CA THR A 260 -8.00 -15.90 8.32
C THR A 260 -7.15 -14.89 7.58
N MET A 261 -6.87 -15.13 6.29
CA MET A 261 -6.12 -14.19 5.45
C MET A 261 -6.90 -12.89 5.23
N VAL A 262 -8.22 -12.95 5.01
CA VAL A 262 -9.06 -11.74 4.87
C VAL A 262 -9.03 -10.91 6.15
N ILE A 263 -9.29 -11.51 7.31
CA ILE A 263 -9.31 -10.81 8.60
C ILE A 263 -7.93 -10.25 8.90
N GLY A 264 -6.86 -11.03 8.73
CA GLY A 264 -5.49 -10.61 9.01
C GLY A 264 -5.06 -9.41 8.14
N THR A 265 -5.37 -9.44 6.85
CA THR A 265 -5.06 -8.32 5.94
C THR A 265 -5.88 -7.09 6.24
N VAL A 266 -7.18 -7.22 6.58
CA VAL A 266 -8.04 -6.08 6.98
C VAL A 266 -7.50 -5.42 8.26
N LEU A 267 -7.14 -6.20 9.26
CA LEU A 267 -6.57 -5.69 10.51
C LEU A 267 -5.23 -4.98 10.27
N PHE A 268 -4.38 -5.58 9.44
CA PHE A 268 -3.12 -4.98 9.05
C PHE A 268 -3.32 -3.64 8.34
N TYR A 269 -4.24 -3.56 7.37
CA TYR A 269 -4.56 -2.31 6.67
C TYR A 269 -5.19 -1.27 7.59
N ALA A 270 -6.09 -1.66 8.49
CA ALA A 270 -6.67 -0.75 9.47
C ALA A 270 -5.58 -0.12 10.36
N MET A 271 -4.64 -0.95 10.86
CA MET A 271 -3.50 -0.46 11.64
C MET A 271 -2.61 0.47 10.81
N LEU A 272 -2.33 0.13 9.56
CA LEU A 272 -1.54 0.97 8.65
C LEU A 272 -2.19 2.34 8.43
N ILE A 273 -3.51 2.37 8.18
CA ILE A 273 -4.27 3.61 7.99
C ILE A 273 -4.18 4.49 9.25
N LEU A 274 -4.37 3.91 10.44
CA LEU A 274 -4.27 4.62 11.71
C LEU A 274 -2.87 5.23 11.91
N VAL A 275 -1.82 4.44 11.66
CA VAL A 275 -0.43 4.92 11.77
C VAL A 275 -0.14 6.04 10.76
N MET A 276 -0.60 5.90 9.52
CA MET A 276 -0.40 6.93 8.49
C MET A 276 -1.15 8.22 8.81
N ASN A 277 -2.38 8.14 9.30
CA ASN A 277 -3.12 9.33 9.73
C ASN A 277 -2.43 10.01 10.91
N LEU A 278 -1.99 9.24 11.92
CA LEU A 278 -1.23 9.80 13.06
C LEU A 278 0.05 10.52 12.60
N LEU A 279 0.80 9.94 11.65
CA LEU A 279 1.99 10.57 11.09
C LEU A 279 1.65 11.88 10.38
N VAL A 280 0.56 11.91 9.63
CA VAL A 280 0.10 13.14 8.96
C VAL A 280 -0.32 14.20 9.98
N ASP A 281 -1.03 13.83 11.03
CA ASP A 281 -1.43 14.77 12.09
C ASP A 281 -0.21 15.39 12.78
N ILE A 282 0.81 14.58 13.06
CA ILE A 282 2.10 15.06 13.60
C ILE A 282 2.77 16.06 12.64
N VAL A 283 2.82 15.73 11.33
CA VAL A 283 3.41 16.61 10.32
C VAL A 283 2.62 17.91 10.19
N GLN A 284 1.29 17.84 10.22
CA GLN A 284 0.42 19.03 10.19
C GLN A 284 0.63 19.92 11.43
N ALA A 285 0.66 19.33 12.63
CA ALA A 285 0.91 20.07 13.87
C ALA A 285 2.29 20.77 13.87
N TRP A 286 3.28 20.15 13.23
CA TRP A 286 4.61 20.76 13.07
C TRP A 286 4.61 21.91 12.05
N LEU A 287 3.87 21.77 10.96
CA LEU A 287 3.80 22.79 9.90
C LEU A 287 2.86 23.94 10.22
N ASN A 288 1.79 23.69 10.98
CA ASN A 288 0.80 24.69 11.34
C ASN A 288 0.71 24.86 12.88
N PRO A 289 1.52 25.76 13.47
CA PRO A 289 1.49 25.96 14.92
C PRO A 289 0.17 26.55 15.47
N ARG A 290 -0.73 27.03 14.61
CA ARG A 290 -2.04 27.55 15.04
C ARG A 290 -3.01 26.46 15.52
N THR A 291 -2.86 25.23 15.06
CA THR A 291 -3.69 24.09 15.53
C THR A 291 -3.33 23.66 16.96
N ARG A 292 -2.25 24.18 17.52
CA ARG A 292 -1.78 23.87 18.90
C ARG A 292 -2.55 24.61 20.00
N VAL A 293 -3.38 25.57 19.65
CA VAL A 293 -4.04 26.49 20.61
C VAL A 293 -5.51 26.10 20.87
N GLU A 294 -6.08 25.22 20.11
CA GLU A 294 -7.50 24.83 20.21
C GLU A 294 -7.74 23.43 20.81
N SER A 295 -6.71 22.79 21.38
CA SER A 295 -6.84 21.48 22.03
C SER A 295 -6.70 21.61 23.56
#